data_d18e448d431b421236f300e3465a7823
#
_entry.id   d18e448d431b421236f300e3465a7823
#
_cell.length_a   1.000
_cell.length_b   1.000
_cell.length_c   1.000
_cell.angle_alpha   90.00
_cell.angle_beta   90.00
_cell.angle_gamma   90.00
#
_symmetry.space_group_name_H-M   'P 1'
#
loop_
_entity.id
_entity.type
_entity.pdbx_description
1 polymer ?
#
loop_
_entity_poly.entity_id
_entity_poly.type
_entity_poly.pdbx_seq_one_letter_code
_entity_poly.pdbx_strand_id
1 'polypeptide(L)'
;MAEVKIRLSYKHLMKQPAIVIPEGCNEVLLHACCAPCSSAIVEWLLGNGVQPTIFYYNPNIYPREEYEIRKQESKRHAESLGIRWIDGDYSHESWLKGVCGLEGEPERGRRCEQCFTLRLTETARKAKGLGIRYFATTLASSRWKSLEQIERAGLAAEQIANASTLQSFNASTLPVRFWAQNWRKGGLQERRNQLLREYHFYNQQYCGCEFSASQTEALTKPLLRQQMREAKQRHADQLAKWSAEIVEKLTSSILPHTSTILCYWPLPDEVDIRPLINRLVAEGATVLLPKVTGDVTMTLHRYTSTEDLAEGAFHIMEPTGKPFADWQQIDTILVPGVAFDAAGHRLGRGRGYYDRFLATCRQARKVGVCFPFQRVKEVPVEEHDVRMDDIIS
;
A
#
# COMPACT_ATOMS: atom_id res chain seq x y z
N MET A 1 26.97 1.58 23.28
CA MET A 1 26.51 0.52 22.34
C MET A 1 25.53 1.01 21.25
N ALA A 2 24.72 2.03 21.49
CA ALA A 2 23.83 2.64 20.48
C ALA A 2 24.61 3.36 19.34
N GLU A 3 25.65 4.12 19.67
CA GLU A 3 26.49 4.82 18.68
C GLU A 3 27.19 3.90 17.67
N VAL A 4 27.61 2.71 18.09
CA VAL A 4 28.31 1.74 17.22
C VAL A 4 27.32 1.07 16.26
N LYS A 5 26.06 0.79 16.69
CA LYS A 5 25.02 0.23 15.83
C LYS A 5 24.56 1.24 14.77
N ILE A 6 24.47 2.51 15.12
CA ILE A 6 24.12 3.59 14.17
C ILE A 6 25.19 3.69 13.08
N ARG A 7 26.49 3.73 13.42
CA ARG A 7 27.60 3.84 12.45
C ARG A 7 27.72 2.68 11.46
N LEU A 8 27.41 1.44 11.85
CA LEU A 8 27.49 0.27 10.97
C LEU A 8 26.38 0.21 9.94
N SER A 9 25.18 0.69 10.27
CA SER A 9 24.03 0.76 9.34
C SER A 9 24.21 1.82 8.26
N TYR A 10 24.92 2.93 8.54
CA TYR A 10 25.15 4.05 7.61
C TYR A 10 26.07 3.73 6.43
N LYS A 11 27.05 2.86 6.58
CA LYS A 11 28.00 2.52 5.48
C LYS A 11 27.33 1.91 4.26
N HIS A 12 26.16 1.30 4.42
CA HIS A 12 25.40 0.69 3.31
C HIS A 12 24.53 1.70 2.54
N LEU A 13 24.12 2.82 3.19
CA LEU A 13 23.28 3.88 2.60
C LEU A 13 24.06 4.88 1.74
N MET A 14 25.39 4.93 1.86
CA MET A 14 26.24 5.92 1.21
C MET A 14 26.48 5.71 -0.31
N LYS A 15 25.87 4.72 -0.95
CA LYS A 15 26.09 4.40 -2.38
C LYS A 15 25.03 4.91 -3.34
N GLN A 16 24.07 5.75 -2.92
CA GLN A 16 23.02 6.26 -3.79
C GLN A 16 23.04 7.79 -3.93
N PRO A 17 22.53 8.39 -5.04
CA PRO A 17 22.64 9.81 -5.33
C PRO A 17 22.05 10.66 -4.19
N ALA A 18 22.89 11.58 -3.75
CA ALA A 18 22.85 12.27 -2.49
C ALA A 18 21.57 13.11 -2.27
N ILE A 19 21.01 12.95 -1.08
CA ILE A 19 20.24 14.01 -0.44
C ILE A 19 21.21 15.16 -0.18
N VAL A 20 20.93 16.33 -0.75
CA VAL A 20 21.82 17.49 -0.62
C VAL A 20 21.46 18.25 0.66
N ILE A 21 22.42 18.36 1.56
CA ILE A 21 22.31 19.19 2.76
C ILE A 21 22.54 20.65 2.34
N PRO A 22 21.63 21.59 2.69
CA PRO A 22 21.86 23.01 2.42
C PRO A 22 23.13 23.51 3.09
N GLU A 23 23.82 24.45 2.43
CA GLU A 23 25.07 25.04 2.96
C GLU A 23 24.84 25.65 4.34
N GLY A 24 25.69 25.29 5.29
CA GLY A 24 25.61 25.75 6.69
C GLY A 24 24.42 25.15 7.48
N CYS A 25 23.75 24.11 6.98
CA CYS A 25 22.68 23.42 7.71
C CYS A 25 23.27 22.38 8.67
N ASN A 26 23.45 22.75 9.92
CA ASN A 26 23.82 21.86 11.01
C ASN A 26 22.67 21.57 11.98
N GLU A 27 21.54 22.27 11.82
CA GLU A 27 20.31 22.10 12.59
C GLU A 27 19.08 22.29 11.69
N VAL A 28 18.01 21.50 11.95
CA VAL A 28 16.76 21.60 11.19
C VAL A 28 15.53 21.39 12.09
N LEU A 29 14.49 22.21 11.94
CA LEU A 29 13.18 21.92 12.51
C LEU A 29 12.42 20.98 11.57
N LEU A 30 12.23 19.74 11.98
CA LEU A 30 11.60 18.69 11.20
C LEU A 30 10.13 18.53 11.60
N HIS A 31 9.20 18.98 10.76
CA HIS A 31 7.79 18.68 10.92
C HIS A 31 7.57 17.17 10.72
N ALA A 32 7.05 16.50 11.76
CA ALA A 32 6.79 15.06 11.75
C ALA A 32 5.30 14.74 11.88
N CYS A 33 4.79 13.84 11.03
CA CYS A 33 3.41 13.38 11.09
C CYS A 33 3.23 12.08 11.88
N CYS A 34 4.27 11.26 12.02
CA CYS A 34 4.27 9.99 12.76
C CYS A 34 5.70 9.42 12.85
N ALA A 35 5.94 8.49 13.76
CA ALA A 35 7.23 7.84 13.92
C ALA A 35 7.71 7.08 12.66
N PRO A 36 6.89 6.25 11.98
CA PRO A 36 7.33 5.56 10.77
C PRO A 36 7.83 6.50 9.67
N CYS A 37 7.22 7.69 9.53
CA CYS A 37 7.62 8.64 8.48
C CYS A 37 8.89 9.41 8.82
N SER A 38 9.22 9.60 10.10
CA SER A 38 10.36 10.38 10.56
C SER A 38 11.60 9.54 10.87
N SER A 39 11.44 8.27 11.27
CA SER A 39 12.52 7.48 11.86
C SER A 39 13.78 7.38 10.99
N ALA A 40 13.65 6.95 9.74
CA ALA A 40 14.78 6.83 8.83
C ALA A 40 15.40 8.19 8.46
N ILE A 41 14.57 9.25 8.37
CA ILE A 41 15.04 10.62 8.10
C ILE A 41 15.88 11.13 9.27
N VAL A 42 15.41 10.92 10.48
CA VAL A 42 16.10 11.31 11.71
C VAL A 42 17.46 10.62 11.84
N GLU A 43 17.50 9.29 11.65
CA GLU A 43 18.76 8.56 11.62
C GLU A 43 19.72 9.12 10.57
N TRP A 44 19.20 9.39 9.37
CA TRP A 44 20.00 9.93 8.27
C TRP A 44 20.55 11.33 8.62
N LEU A 45 19.73 12.23 9.17
CA LEU A 45 20.16 13.57 9.59
C LEU A 45 21.28 13.51 10.60
N LEU A 46 21.11 12.73 11.67
CA LEU A 46 22.13 12.55 12.72
C LEU A 46 23.44 11.99 12.15
N GLY A 47 23.36 10.99 11.28
CA GLY A 47 24.56 10.40 10.67
C GLY A 47 25.30 11.30 9.69
N ASN A 48 24.64 12.38 9.23
CA ASN A 48 25.26 13.40 8.37
C ASN A 48 25.57 14.71 9.13
N GLY A 49 25.55 14.70 10.46
CA GLY A 49 25.92 15.84 11.30
C GLY A 49 24.88 16.96 11.36
N VAL A 50 23.64 16.67 10.96
CA VAL A 50 22.53 17.63 11.08
C VAL A 50 21.67 17.24 12.28
N GLN A 51 21.54 18.14 13.25
CA GLN A 51 20.74 17.94 14.46
C GLN A 51 19.27 18.25 14.18
N PRO A 52 18.35 17.26 14.19
CA PRO A 52 16.93 17.53 14.07
C PRO A 52 16.32 17.94 15.39
N THR A 53 15.41 18.93 15.36
CA THR A 53 14.39 19.15 16.39
C THR A 53 13.05 18.74 15.78
N ILE A 54 12.34 17.80 16.40
CA ILE A 54 11.04 17.36 15.89
C ILE A 54 9.96 18.34 16.34
N PHE A 55 9.16 18.79 15.40
CA PHE A 55 7.93 19.54 15.68
C PHE A 55 6.72 18.70 15.24
N TYR A 56 5.92 18.27 16.21
CA TYR A 56 4.73 17.48 16.00
C TYR A 56 3.50 18.39 15.97
N TYR A 57 3.10 18.81 14.77
CA TYR A 57 1.95 19.68 14.54
C TYR A 57 1.02 19.08 13.47
N ASN A 58 -0.04 18.41 13.90
CA ASN A 58 -0.91 17.62 13.04
C ASN A 58 -2.40 17.80 13.39
N PRO A 59 -2.94 19.02 13.30
CA PRO A 59 -4.34 19.28 13.68
C PRO A 59 -5.35 18.60 12.76
N ASN A 60 -4.90 18.10 11.62
CA ASN A 60 -5.71 17.33 10.68
C ASN A 60 -6.04 15.91 11.14
N ILE A 61 -5.30 15.34 12.09
CA ILE A 61 -5.49 13.94 12.49
C ILE A 61 -6.76 13.82 13.33
N TYR A 62 -7.67 12.95 12.90
CA TYR A 62 -8.96 12.66 13.52
C TYR A 62 -9.24 11.15 13.42
N PRO A 63 -9.85 10.49 14.41
CA PRO A 63 -10.25 11.07 15.69
C PRO A 63 -9.07 11.41 16.61
N ARG A 64 -9.34 12.01 17.77
CA ARG A 64 -8.30 12.44 18.72
C ARG A 64 -7.45 11.27 19.23
N GLU A 65 -8.05 10.11 19.38
CA GLU A 65 -7.37 8.87 19.78
C GLU A 65 -6.26 8.51 18.80
N GLU A 66 -6.51 8.62 17.51
CA GLU A 66 -5.52 8.40 16.44
C GLU A 66 -4.38 9.43 16.50
N TYR A 67 -4.71 10.70 16.78
CA TYR A 67 -3.72 11.74 17.00
C TYR A 67 -2.80 11.41 18.18
N GLU A 68 -3.37 10.99 19.32
CA GLU A 68 -2.60 10.67 20.54
C GLU A 68 -1.70 9.44 20.33
N ILE A 69 -2.17 8.40 19.66
CA ILE A 69 -1.36 7.21 19.35
C ILE A 69 -0.12 7.61 18.54
N ARG A 70 -0.29 8.37 17.46
CA ARG A 70 0.81 8.81 16.60
C ARG A 70 1.76 9.78 17.31
N LYS A 71 1.20 10.65 18.18
CA LYS A 71 1.95 11.62 18.98
C LYS A 71 2.87 10.92 19.98
N GLN A 72 2.31 10.04 20.81
CA GLN A 72 3.05 9.31 21.84
C GLN A 72 4.18 8.49 21.24
N GLU A 73 3.92 7.83 20.11
CA GLU A 73 4.93 7.03 19.44
C GLU A 73 6.04 7.88 18.83
N SER A 74 5.70 9.01 18.19
CA SER A 74 6.67 9.99 17.68
C SER A 74 7.56 10.56 18.79
N LYS A 75 6.95 10.87 19.93
CA LYS A 75 7.65 11.37 21.12
C LYS A 75 8.59 10.31 21.69
N ARG A 76 8.09 9.09 21.95
CA ARG A 76 8.87 7.96 22.45
C ARG A 76 10.11 7.67 21.60
N HIS A 77 9.95 7.69 20.27
CA HIS A 77 11.07 7.47 19.35
C HIS A 77 12.10 8.60 19.42
N ALA A 78 11.67 9.86 19.44
CA ALA A 78 12.59 11.00 19.55
C ALA A 78 13.38 10.97 20.88
N GLU A 79 12.70 10.69 21.99
CA GLU A 79 13.30 10.55 23.33
C GLU A 79 14.32 9.40 23.37
N SER A 80 14.04 8.27 22.73
CA SER A 80 14.99 7.14 22.67
C SER A 80 16.28 7.46 21.93
N LEU A 81 16.28 8.50 21.09
CA LEU A 81 17.44 8.98 20.35
C LEU A 81 18.06 10.26 20.95
N GLY A 82 17.54 10.75 22.08
CA GLY A 82 17.99 12.00 22.71
C GLY A 82 17.67 13.25 21.88
N ILE A 83 16.65 13.21 21.03
CA ILE A 83 16.28 14.32 20.12
C ILE A 83 15.24 15.20 20.78
N ARG A 84 15.45 16.51 20.65
CA ARG A 84 14.46 17.49 21.09
C ARG A 84 13.15 17.30 20.34
N TRP A 85 12.04 17.16 21.10
CA TRP A 85 10.70 17.01 20.58
C TRP A 85 9.81 18.14 21.10
N ILE A 86 9.05 18.74 20.22
CA ILE A 86 8.18 19.89 20.53
C ILE A 86 6.75 19.52 20.13
N ASP A 87 5.84 19.67 21.09
CA ASP A 87 4.41 19.57 20.87
C ASP A 87 3.89 20.82 20.16
N GLY A 88 3.11 20.62 19.12
CA GLY A 88 2.33 21.67 18.50
C GLY A 88 0.90 21.63 19.00
N ASP A 89 0.23 22.79 19.00
CA ASP A 89 -1.15 22.90 19.47
C ASP A 89 -2.07 22.06 18.58
N TYR A 90 -2.88 21.22 19.21
CA TYR A 90 -3.91 20.44 18.54
C TYR A 90 -5.25 21.17 18.58
N SER A 91 -5.67 21.67 17.42
CA SER A 91 -7.01 22.21 17.22
C SER A 91 -7.57 21.74 15.88
N HIS A 92 -8.29 20.61 15.93
CA HIS A 92 -8.93 20.05 14.74
C HIS A 92 -9.98 20.98 14.15
N GLU A 93 -10.73 21.68 15.03
CA GLU A 93 -11.72 22.68 14.61
C GLU A 93 -11.09 23.84 13.81
N SER A 94 -9.92 24.33 14.24
CA SER A 94 -9.20 25.37 13.51
C SER A 94 -8.71 24.87 12.15
N TRP A 95 -8.31 23.61 12.08
CA TRP A 95 -7.92 22.98 10.81
C TRP A 95 -9.14 22.82 9.87
N LEU A 96 -10.29 22.38 10.37
CA LEU A 96 -11.54 22.29 9.60
C LEU A 96 -11.93 23.65 8.99
N LYS A 97 -11.86 24.73 9.79
CA LYS A 97 -12.08 26.09 9.27
C LYS A 97 -11.11 26.44 8.13
N GLY A 98 -9.86 26.01 8.26
CA GLY A 98 -8.82 26.26 7.26
C GLY A 98 -8.98 25.47 5.95
N VAL A 99 -9.75 24.39 5.92
CA VAL A 99 -10.06 23.59 4.72
C VAL A 99 -11.54 23.65 4.32
N CYS A 100 -12.31 24.56 4.90
CA CYS A 100 -13.73 24.75 4.62
C CYS A 100 -13.98 24.96 3.11
N GLY A 101 -15.01 24.28 2.59
CA GLY A 101 -15.36 24.30 1.16
C GLY A 101 -14.50 23.37 0.28
N LEU A 102 -13.58 22.60 0.89
CA LEU A 102 -12.74 21.63 0.19
C LEU A 102 -12.99 20.18 0.67
N GLU A 103 -14.05 19.92 1.43
CA GLU A 103 -14.37 18.63 2.04
C GLU A 103 -14.51 17.52 1.00
N GLY A 104 -15.15 17.83 -0.13
CA GLY A 104 -15.35 16.90 -1.25
C GLY A 104 -14.14 16.67 -2.14
N GLU A 105 -13.04 17.39 -1.96
CA GLU A 105 -11.83 17.20 -2.76
C GLU A 105 -11.21 15.82 -2.52
N PRO A 106 -10.70 15.15 -3.58
CA PRO A 106 -10.02 13.86 -3.41
C PRO A 106 -8.69 14.01 -2.66
N GLU A 107 -8.10 12.88 -2.26
CA GLU A 107 -6.70 12.89 -1.84
C GLU A 107 -5.81 13.45 -2.96
N ARG A 108 -4.78 14.22 -2.60
CA ARG A 108 -3.92 15.02 -3.50
C ARG A 108 -4.65 16.17 -4.22
N GLY A 109 -5.92 16.45 -3.90
CA GLY A 109 -6.63 17.63 -4.36
C GLY A 109 -6.24 18.90 -3.59
N ARG A 110 -6.98 19.98 -3.82
CA ARG A 110 -6.76 21.31 -3.19
C ARG A 110 -6.80 21.26 -1.65
N ARG A 111 -7.67 20.42 -1.07
CA ARG A 111 -7.72 20.20 0.39
C ARG A 111 -6.36 19.76 0.95
N CYS A 112 -5.69 18.81 0.30
CA CYS A 112 -4.37 18.35 0.77
C CYS A 112 -3.31 19.44 0.68
N GLU A 113 -3.29 20.23 -0.40
CA GLU A 113 -2.37 21.37 -0.56
C GLU A 113 -2.60 22.42 0.52
N GLN A 114 -3.85 22.77 0.78
CA GLN A 114 -4.22 23.70 1.86
C GLN A 114 -3.81 23.16 3.24
N CYS A 115 -4.04 21.89 3.51
CA CYS A 115 -3.60 21.22 4.72
C CYS A 115 -2.06 21.29 4.92
N PHE A 116 -1.29 21.07 3.84
CA PHE A 116 0.17 21.18 3.90
C PHE A 116 0.60 22.62 4.17
N THR A 117 -0.01 23.60 3.51
CA THR A 117 0.28 25.02 3.71
C THR A 117 0.04 25.44 5.17
N LEU A 118 -1.11 25.09 5.75
CA LEU A 118 -1.41 25.38 7.17
C LEU A 118 -0.33 24.80 8.10
N ARG A 119 -0.01 23.53 7.93
CA ARG A 119 0.95 22.83 8.81
C ARG A 119 2.36 23.35 8.65
N LEU A 120 2.80 23.62 7.43
CA LEU A 120 4.15 24.10 7.15
C LEU A 120 4.32 25.56 7.51
N THR A 121 3.26 26.39 7.44
CA THR A 121 3.28 27.77 7.94
C THR A 121 3.55 27.82 9.44
N GLU A 122 2.87 26.99 10.23
CA GLU A 122 3.15 26.91 11.66
C GLU A 122 4.53 26.34 11.95
N THR A 123 5.02 25.42 11.14
CA THR A 123 6.39 24.91 11.25
C THR A 123 7.43 26.00 10.97
N ALA A 124 7.21 26.80 9.95
CA ALA A 124 8.10 27.93 9.59
C ALA A 124 8.12 29.02 10.69
N ARG A 125 6.93 29.35 11.21
CA ARG A 125 6.81 30.29 12.36
C ARG A 125 7.53 29.78 13.60
N LYS A 126 7.37 28.48 13.90
CA LYS A 126 8.06 27.83 15.03
C LYS A 126 9.58 27.83 14.84
N ALA A 127 10.07 27.49 13.63
CA ALA A 127 11.50 27.54 13.31
C ALA A 127 12.07 28.93 13.54
N LYS A 128 11.38 29.97 13.06
CA LYS A 128 11.76 31.38 13.25
C LYS A 128 11.82 31.75 14.72
N GLY A 129 10.79 31.40 15.50
CA GLY A 129 10.77 31.69 16.95
C GLY A 129 11.86 30.96 17.75
N LEU A 130 12.39 29.87 17.22
CA LEU A 130 13.49 29.10 17.81
C LEU A 130 14.89 29.54 17.29
N GLY A 131 14.95 30.43 16.31
CA GLY A 131 16.20 30.80 15.64
C GLY A 131 16.77 29.73 14.72
N ILE A 132 16.01 28.69 14.38
CA ILE A 132 16.43 27.60 13.49
C ILE A 132 16.20 28.04 12.04
N ARG A 133 17.28 28.16 11.28
CA ARG A 133 17.25 28.68 9.89
C ARG A 133 16.50 27.79 8.92
N TYR A 134 16.67 26.48 9.05
CA TYR A 134 16.08 25.51 8.11
C TYR A 134 14.92 24.74 8.73
N PHE A 135 13.84 24.60 7.97
CA PHE A 135 12.76 23.68 8.32
C PHE A 135 12.45 22.71 7.17
N ALA A 136 12.04 21.51 7.51
CA ALA A 136 11.73 20.44 6.57
C ALA A 136 10.48 19.66 7.03
N THR A 137 9.99 18.75 6.20
CA THR A 137 8.82 17.94 6.55
C THR A 137 8.97 16.48 6.15
N THR A 138 8.51 15.58 7.01
CA THR A 138 8.41 14.15 6.72
C THR A 138 7.24 13.80 5.77
N LEU A 139 6.36 14.74 5.44
CA LEU A 139 5.31 14.53 4.43
C LEU A 139 5.88 14.04 3.10
N ALA A 140 7.07 14.52 2.73
CA ALA A 140 7.77 14.17 1.51
C ALA A 140 8.35 12.73 1.48
N SER A 141 8.24 11.96 2.57
CA SER A 141 8.58 10.53 2.59
C SER A 141 7.43 9.64 2.09
N SER A 142 6.20 10.10 2.17
CA SER A 142 5.02 9.32 1.81
C SER A 142 4.81 9.24 0.30
N ARG A 143 4.70 8.02 -0.25
CA ARG A 143 4.37 7.79 -1.68
C ARG A 143 2.97 8.27 -2.06
N TRP A 144 2.08 8.41 -1.08
CA TRP A 144 0.68 8.80 -1.28
C TRP A 144 0.49 10.31 -1.39
N LYS A 145 1.53 11.13 -1.18
CA LYS A 145 1.45 12.59 -1.23
C LYS A 145 2.16 13.16 -2.46
N SER A 146 1.65 14.26 -3.00
CA SER A 146 2.31 14.98 -4.10
C SER A 146 3.52 15.76 -3.56
N LEU A 147 4.71 15.47 -4.09
CA LEU A 147 5.93 16.24 -3.75
C LEU A 147 5.83 17.69 -4.19
N GLU A 148 5.26 17.92 -5.35
CA GLU A 148 5.07 19.26 -5.91
C GLU A 148 4.17 20.13 -5.02
N GLN A 149 3.04 19.58 -4.52
CA GLN A 149 2.18 20.29 -3.56
C GLN A 149 2.90 20.59 -2.25
N ILE A 150 3.69 19.64 -1.74
CA ILE A 150 4.47 19.83 -0.51
C ILE A 150 5.52 20.93 -0.70
N GLU A 151 6.19 20.96 -1.85
CA GLU A 151 7.18 21.96 -2.17
C GLU A 151 6.57 23.36 -2.28
N ARG A 152 5.47 23.51 -3.04
CA ARG A 152 4.71 24.78 -3.12
C ARG A 152 4.25 25.25 -1.73
N ALA A 153 3.70 24.37 -0.92
CA ALA A 153 3.25 24.68 0.44
C ALA A 153 4.42 25.12 1.34
N GLY A 154 5.57 24.46 1.24
CA GLY A 154 6.76 24.80 2.01
C GLY A 154 7.36 26.17 1.62
N LEU A 155 7.42 26.47 0.33
CA LEU A 155 7.88 27.78 -0.16
C LEU A 155 6.90 28.90 0.22
N ALA A 156 5.59 28.65 0.14
CA ALA A 156 4.59 29.60 0.60
C ALA A 156 4.72 29.85 2.12
N ALA A 157 4.94 28.81 2.91
CA ALA A 157 5.16 28.91 4.34
C ALA A 157 6.41 29.73 4.69
N GLU A 158 7.51 29.55 3.96
CA GLU A 158 8.73 30.36 4.06
C GLU A 158 8.42 31.84 3.84
N GLN A 159 7.74 32.16 2.77
CA GLN A 159 7.36 33.54 2.43
C GLN A 159 6.48 34.18 3.51
N ILE A 160 5.44 33.49 3.95
CA ILE A 160 4.50 33.97 4.99
C ILE A 160 5.25 34.23 6.31
N ALA A 161 6.10 33.30 6.76
CA ALA A 161 6.85 33.44 7.99
C ALA A 161 7.86 34.59 7.93
N ASN A 162 8.48 34.82 6.79
CA ASN A 162 9.44 35.91 6.61
C ASN A 162 8.78 37.28 6.46
N ALA A 163 7.62 37.37 5.80
CA ALA A 163 6.88 38.62 5.64
C ALA A 163 6.39 39.20 6.99
N SER A 164 6.03 38.36 7.95
CA SER A 164 5.58 38.78 9.27
C SER A 164 6.63 39.51 10.12
N THR A 165 7.89 39.61 9.68
CA THR A 165 9.00 40.29 10.40
C THR A 165 9.10 41.78 10.07
N LEU A 166 8.51 42.23 8.97
CA LEU A 166 8.57 43.64 8.55
C LEU A 166 7.82 44.59 9.49
N GLN A 167 7.03 44.05 10.44
CA GLN A 167 6.23 44.83 11.41
C GLN A 167 6.83 44.93 12.82
N SER A 168 7.94 44.23 13.13
CA SER A 168 8.58 44.32 14.44
C SER A 168 10.04 44.82 14.31
N PHE A 169 10.30 46.01 14.86
CA PHE A 169 11.60 46.73 14.77
C PHE A 169 12.77 46.10 15.56
N ASN A 170 12.63 44.88 16.10
CA ASN A 170 13.64 44.26 16.97
C ASN A 170 14.05 42.85 16.51
N ALA A 171 14.32 42.62 15.23
CA ALA A 171 14.61 41.26 14.79
C ALA A 171 15.96 41.17 14.05
N SER A 172 16.99 40.81 14.76
CA SER A 172 18.22 40.21 14.23
C SER A 172 18.02 38.70 13.93
N THR A 173 16.84 38.29 13.46
CA THR A 173 16.58 36.87 13.13
C THR A 173 16.77 36.64 11.64
N LEU A 174 17.73 35.75 11.31
CA LEU A 174 17.92 35.28 9.94
C LEU A 174 16.61 34.75 9.36
N PRO A 175 16.35 34.96 8.06
CA PRO A 175 15.16 34.43 7.42
C PRO A 175 15.17 32.90 7.46
N VAL A 176 14.01 32.30 7.74
CA VAL A 176 13.85 30.85 7.67
C VAL A 176 13.81 30.39 6.22
N ARG A 177 14.26 29.17 5.97
CA ARG A 177 14.33 28.54 4.65
C ARG A 177 13.69 27.18 4.67
N PHE A 178 12.85 26.91 3.68
CA PHE A 178 12.30 25.59 3.48
C PHE A 178 13.32 24.68 2.79
N TRP A 179 13.68 23.59 3.46
CA TRP A 179 14.51 22.56 2.85
C TRP A 179 13.60 21.58 2.09
N ALA A 180 13.38 21.88 0.80
CA ALA A 180 12.62 21.02 -0.11
C ALA A 180 13.42 19.75 -0.42
N GLN A 181 13.04 18.64 0.20
CA GLN A 181 13.75 17.39 0.05
C GLN A 181 12.82 16.22 -0.26
N ASN A 182 13.21 15.40 -1.23
CA ASN A 182 12.52 14.13 -1.53
C ASN A 182 13.10 13.00 -0.69
N TRP A 183 12.47 12.72 0.46
CA TRP A 183 12.86 11.67 1.38
C TRP A 183 12.53 10.24 0.92
N ARG A 184 12.09 10.04 -0.34
CA ARG A 184 11.83 8.72 -0.93
C ARG A 184 13.06 8.10 -1.57
N LYS A 185 14.17 8.85 -1.63
CA LYS A 185 15.46 8.46 -2.24
C LYS A 185 16.45 8.00 -1.17
N GLY A 186 17.62 7.54 -1.61
CA GLY A 186 18.75 7.24 -0.73
C GLY A 186 18.56 6.06 0.20
N GLY A 187 17.74 5.06 -0.15
CA GLY A 187 17.50 3.87 0.70
C GLY A 187 16.64 4.13 1.95
N LEU A 188 16.10 5.36 2.10
CA LEU A 188 15.32 5.72 3.30
C LEU A 188 14.00 4.96 3.41
N GLN A 189 13.40 4.51 2.29
CA GLN A 189 12.18 3.71 2.32
C GLN A 189 12.44 2.28 2.85
N GLU A 190 13.50 1.67 2.42
CA GLU A 190 13.96 0.37 2.89
C GLU A 190 14.30 0.42 4.38
N ARG A 191 15.03 1.46 4.81
CA ARG A 191 15.37 1.69 6.22
C ARG A 191 14.11 1.95 7.06
N ARG A 192 13.17 2.76 6.58
CA ARG A 192 11.86 2.97 7.22
C ARG A 192 11.15 1.64 7.47
N ASN A 193 11.12 0.74 6.48
CA ASN A 193 10.44 -0.54 6.60
C ASN A 193 11.14 -1.49 7.60
N GLN A 194 12.46 -1.38 7.74
CA GLN A 194 13.22 -2.08 8.79
C GLN A 194 12.86 -1.54 10.17
N LEU A 195 12.93 -0.20 10.36
CA LEU A 195 12.61 0.45 11.63
C LEU A 195 11.17 0.24 12.08
N LEU A 196 10.22 0.18 11.12
CA LEU A 196 8.83 -0.16 11.42
C LEU A 196 8.72 -1.51 12.14
N ARG A 197 9.52 -2.50 11.74
CA ARG A 197 9.56 -3.82 12.37
C ARG A 197 10.39 -3.84 13.65
N GLU A 198 11.55 -3.18 13.65
CA GLU A 198 12.46 -3.14 14.80
C GLU A 198 11.83 -2.48 16.04
N TYR A 199 11.11 -1.37 15.82
CA TYR A 199 10.46 -0.60 16.89
C TYR A 199 8.99 -0.92 17.09
N HIS A 200 8.42 -1.85 16.28
CA HIS A 200 6.99 -2.19 16.30
C HIS A 200 6.08 -0.95 16.19
N PHE A 201 6.44 -0.01 15.31
CA PHE A 201 5.69 1.22 15.15
C PHE A 201 4.26 0.96 14.65
N TYR A 202 3.34 1.73 15.16
CA TYR A 202 1.99 1.80 14.64
C TYR A 202 2.01 2.25 13.17
N ASN A 203 1.49 1.42 12.29
CA ASN A 203 1.46 1.70 10.86
C ASN A 203 0.07 2.22 10.49
N GLN A 204 -0.08 3.55 10.41
CA GLN A 204 -1.35 4.18 10.06
C GLN A 204 -1.84 3.74 8.68
N GLN A 205 -3.16 3.57 8.55
CA GLN A 205 -3.81 3.11 7.33
C GLN A 205 -4.30 4.24 6.43
N TYR A 206 -4.39 5.48 6.94
CA TYR A 206 -4.85 6.66 6.21
C TYR A 206 -4.00 7.90 6.54
N CYS A 207 -4.19 8.99 5.78
CA CYS A 207 -3.40 10.22 5.94
C CYS A 207 -3.55 10.86 7.32
N GLY A 208 -4.76 10.73 7.91
CA GLY A 208 -5.06 11.19 9.25
C GLY A 208 -6.32 12.06 9.33
N CYS A 209 -6.72 12.78 8.28
CA CYS A 209 -7.96 13.56 8.33
C CYS A 209 -9.18 12.65 8.11
N GLU A 210 -10.33 13.06 8.64
CA GLU A 210 -11.61 12.35 8.53
C GLU A 210 -12.04 12.10 7.08
N PHE A 211 -11.76 13.05 6.18
CA PHE A 211 -12.04 12.90 4.74
C PHE A 211 -11.15 11.85 4.06
N SER A 212 -9.96 11.63 4.58
CA SER A 212 -9.05 10.58 4.15
C SER A 212 -9.44 9.23 4.76
N ALA A 213 -9.95 9.23 6.00
CA ALA A 213 -10.49 8.03 6.65
C ALA A 213 -11.72 7.52 5.89
N SER A 214 -12.67 8.39 5.54
CA SER A 214 -13.86 8.02 4.77
C SER A 214 -13.54 7.52 3.35
N GLN A 215 -12.46 8.02 2.73
CA GLN A 215 -11.95 7.50 1.46
C GLN A 215 -11.18 6.18 1.62
N THR A 216 -10.63 5.92 2.81
CA THR A 216 -9.96 4.64 3.15
C THR A 216 -10.98 3.58 3.56
N GLU A 217 -12.15 3.99 4.06
CA GLU A 217 -13.34 3.12 4.22
C GLU A 217 -13.94 2.72 2.87
N ALA A 218 -13.67 3.45 1.79
CA ALA A 218 -13.87 2.92 0.45
C ALA A 218 -12.97 1.69 0.28
N LEU A 219 -13.59 0.55 0.18
CA LEU A 219 -12.94 -0.75 0.04
C LEU A 219 -11.98 -0.72 -1.15
N THR A 220 -10.66 -0.65 -0.88
CA THR A 220 -9.65 -0.66 -1.93
C THR A 220 -9.17 -2.08 -2.20
N LYS A 221 -8.76 -2.37 -3.45
CA LYS A 221 -8.21 -3.70 -3.81
C LYS A 221 -7.08 -4.17 -2.88
N PRO A 222 -6.08 -3.33 -2.47
CA PRO A 222 -5.05 -3.70 -1.50
C PRO A 222 -5.60 -4.02 -0.11
N LEU A 223 -6.52 -3.21 0.40
CA LEU A 223 -7.13 -3.42 1.71
C LEU A 223 -7.92 -4.73 1.75
N LEU A 224 -8.75 -4.97 0.74
CA LEU A 224 -9.52 -6.20 0.63
C LEU A 224 -8.61 -7.43 0.55
N ARG A 225 -7.48 -7.36 -0.18
CA ARG A 225 -6.48 -8.46 -0.19
C ARG A 225 -5.89 -8.72 1.20
N GLN A 226 -5.65 -7.69 1.98
CA GLN A 226 -5.18 -7.84 3.37
C GLN A 226 -6.21 -8.51 4.25
N GLN A 227 -7.47 -8.03 4.23
CA GLN A 227 -8.58 -8.61 4.99
C GLN A 227 -8.77 -10.10 4.67
N MET A 228 -8.68 -10.47 3.38
CA MET A 228 -8.81 -11.87 2.96
C MET A 228 -7.65 -12.74 3.42
N ARG A 229 -6.41 -12.22 3.48
CA ARG A 229 -5.28 -12.97 4.06
C ARG A 229 -5.51 -13.26 5.55
N GLU A 230 -5.96 -12.27 6.30
CA GLU A 230 -6.26 -12.43 7.73
C GLU A 230 -7.44 -13.38 7.96
N ALA A 231 -8.50 -13.28 7.14
CA ALA A 231 -9.62 -14.20 7.19
C ALA A 231 -9.20 -15.64 6.90
N LYS A 232 -8.33 -15.84 5.91
CA LYS A 232 -7.80 -17.17 5.56
C LYS A 232 -7.01 -17.81 6.71
N GLN A 233 -6.19 -17.02 7.41
CA GLN A 233 -5.46 -17.53 8.59
C GLN A 233 -6.41 -17.96 9.71
N ARG A 234 -7.51 -17.23 9.92
CA ARG A 234 -8.52 -17.57 10.93
C ARG A 234 -9.29 -18.85 10.63
N HIS A 235 -9.36 -19.25 9.36
CA HIS A 235 -10.11 -20.42 8.90
C HIS A 235 -9.23 -21.55 8.35
N ALA A 236 -7.92 -21.52 8.67
CA ALA A 236 -6.95 -22.47 8.12
C ALA A 236 -7.31 -23.95 8.34
N ASP A 237 -7.94 -24.24 9.46
CA ASP A 237 -8.45 -25.58 9.85
C ASP A 237 -9.65 -26.07 9.03
N GLN A 238 -10.37 -25.17 8.36
CA GLN A 238 -11.60 -25.46 7.60
C GLN A 238 -11.38 -25.59 6.10
N LEU A 239 -10.23 -25.13 5.58
CA LEU A 239 -9.99 -25.03 4.13
C LEU A 239 -10.10 -26.38 3.41
N ALA A 240 -9.59 -27.45 4.00
CA ALA A 240 -9.67 -28.80 3.40
C ALA A 240 -11.11 -29.31 3.31
N LYS A 241 -11.91 -29.10 4.35
CA LYS A 241 -13.33 -29.46 4.39
C LYS A 241 -14.11 -28.68 3.34
N TRP A 242 -13.96 -27.36 3.30
CA TRP A 242 -14.63 -26.52 2.32
C TRP A 242 -14.21 -26.83 0.88
N SER A 243 -12.92 -27.18 0.65
CA SER A 243 -12.47 -27.62 -0.67
C SER A 243 -13.25 -28.84 -1.14
N ALA A 244 -13.45 -29.84 -0.30
CA ALA A 244 -14.23 -31.03 -0.66
C ALA A 244 -15.69 -30.70 -0.99
N GLU A 245 -16.36 -29.87 -0.17
CA GLU A 245 -17.74 -29.44 -0.39
C GLU A 245 -17.88 -28.64 -1.70
N ILE A 246 -16.92 -27.76 -2.01
CA ILE A 246 -16.90 -26.95 -3.23
C ILE A 246 -16.67 -27.84 -4.46
N VAL A 247 -15.77 -28.82 -4.37
CA VAL A 247 -15.52 -29.78 -5.44
C VAL A 247 -16.79 -30.58 -5.80
N GLU A 248 -17.57 -31.01 -4.82
CA GLU A 248 -18.87 -31.69 -5.09
C GLU A 248 -19.87 -30.78 -5.82
N LYS A 249 -19.96 -29.51 -5.40
CA LYS A 249 -20.82 -28.52 -6.08
C LYS A 249 -20.35 -28.27 -7.51
N LEU A 250 -19.03 -28.09 -7.72
CA LEU A 250 -18.41 -27.90 -9.03
C LEU A 250 -18.67 -29.13 -9.92
N THR A 251 -18.49 -30.33 -9.39
CA THR A 251 -18.70 -31.57 -10.11
C THR A 251 -20.14 -31.63 -10.65
N SER A 252 -21.13 -31.40 -9.82
CA SER A 252 -22.54 -31.42 -10.22
C SER A 252 -22.92 -30.34 -11.23
N SER A 253 -22.27 -29.17 -11.17
CA SER A 253 -22.56 -28.01 -12.04
C SER A 253 -21.85 -28.07 -13.39
N ILE A 254 -20.66 -28.70 -13.48
CA ILE A 254 -19.77 -28.60 -14.62
C ILE A 254 -19.75 -29.85 -15.49
N LEU A 255 -19.65 -31.03 -14.90
CA LEU A 255 -19.52 -32.30 -15.65
C LEU A 255 -20.58 -32.54 -16.72
N PRO A 256 -21.88 -32.24 -16.52
CA PRO A 256 -22.89 -32.53 -17.53
C PRO A 256 -22.78 -31.71 -18.83
N HIS A 257 -21.95 -30.62 -18.84
CA HIS A 257 -22.07 -29.60 -19.87
C HIS A 257 -20.71 -29.11 -20.44
N THR A 258 -19.59 -29.74 -20.07
CA THR A 258 -18.29 -29.22 -20.44
C THR A 258 -17.44 -30.26 -21.15
N SER A 259 -16.98 -29.95 -22.39
CA SER A 259 -16.08 -30.78 -23.19
C SER A 259 -14.63 -30.30 -23.07
N THR A 260 -14.41 -28.98 -23.01
CA THR A 260 -13.09 -28.35 -22.90
C THR A 260 -13.10 -27.35 -21.77
N ILE A 261 -12.30 -27.56 -20.75
CA ILE A 261 -12.26 -26.73 -19.55
C ILE A 261 -10.87 -26.23 -19.22
N LEU A 262 -10.77 -24.94 -18.94
CA LEU A 262 -9.59 -24.36 -18.33
C LEU A 262 -9.72 -24.38 -16.81
N CYS A 263 -8.84 -25.12 -16.15
CA CYS A 263 -8.69 -25.17 -14.71
C CYS A 263 -7.46 -24.38 -14.25
N TYR A 264 -7.34 -24.11 -12.97
CA TYR A 264 -6.10 -23.66 -12.36
C TYR A 264 -5.46 -24.82 -11.57
N TRP A 265 -4.13 -24.86 -11.45
CA TRP A 265 -3.49 -25.72 -10.47
C TRP A 265 -3.45 -25.01 -9.14
N PRO A 266 -4.11 -25.54 -8.09
CA PRO A 266 -4.35 -24.79 -6.87
C PRO A 266 -3.04 -24.54 -6.10
N LEU A 267 -2.87 -23.29 -5.65
CA LEU A 267 -1.90 -22.93 -4.65
C LEU A 267 -2.34 -23.45 -3.26
N PRO A 268 -1.42 -23.57 -2.29
CA PRO A 268 -1.77 -24.08 -0.94
C PRO A 268 -2.88 -23.30 -0.23
N ASP A 269 -3.13 -22.07 -0.69
CA ASP A 269 -4.09 -21.15 -0.13
C ASP A 269 -5.34 -20.94 -1.00
N GLU A 270 -5.56 -21.78 -2.00
CA GLU A 270 -6.72 -21.81 -2.91
C GLU A 270 -7.57 -23.05 -2.69
N VAL A 271 -8.80 -23.03 -3.21
CA VAL A 271 -9.66 -24.22 -3.18
C VAL A 271 -8.99 -25.35 -3.94
N ASP A 272 -8.79 -26.49 -3.30
CA ASP A 272 -8.15 -27.65 -3.91
C ASP A 272 -9.09 -28.35 -4.89
N ILE A 273 -9.01 -28.01 -6.15
CA ILE A 273 -9.80 -28.60 -7.24
C ILE A 273 -9.11 -29.77 -7.96
N ARG A 274 -7.96 -30.27 -7.46
CA ARG A 274 -7.26 -31.44 -8.06
C ARG A 274 -8.16 -32.68 -8.18
N PRO A 275 -9.02 -33.01 -7.19
CA PRO A 275 -9.96 -34.12 -7.35
C PRO A 275 -10.92 -33.94 -8.52
N LEU A 276 -11.44 -32.72 -8.74
CA LEU A 276 -12.28 -32.40 -9.88
C LEU A 276 -11.50 -32.53 -11.20
N ILE A 277 -10.28 -32.02 -11.27
CA ILE A 277 -9.40 -32.11 -12.44
C ILE A 277 -9.21 -33.58 -12.85
N ASN A 278 -8.87 -34.44 -11.90
CA ASN A 278 -8.66 -35.86 -12.15
C ASN A 278 -9.95 -36.55 -12.64
N ARG A 279 -11.10 -36.18 -12.08
CA ARG A 279 -12.39 -36.69 -12.50
C ARG A 279 -12.76 -36.27 -13.92
N LEU A 280 -12.56 -35.00 -14.27
CA LEU A 280 -12.79 -34.48 -15.61
C LEU A 280 -11.95 -35.22 -16.67
N VAL A 281 -10.69 -35.46 -16.37
CA VAL A 281 -9.80 -36.26 -17.25
C VAL A 281 -10.32 -37.69 -17.39
N ALA A 282 -10.71 -38.33 -16.30
CA ALA A 282 -11.25 -39.71 -16.32
C ALA A 282 -12.57 -39.83 -17.12
N GLU A 283 -13.36 -38.77 -17.14
CA GLU A 283 -14.63 -38.72 -17.93
C GLU A 283 -14.40 -38.23 -19.38
N GLY A 284 -13.12 -38.02 -19.81
CA GLY A 284 -12.74 -37.75 -21.19
C GLY A 284 -12.82 -36.26 -21.59
N ALA A 285 -13.00 -35.35 -20.64
CA ALA A 285 -12.94 -33.91 -20.92
C ALA A 285 -11.51 -33.46 -21.29
N THR A 286 -11.40 -32.49 -22.19
CA THR A 286 -10.13 -31.80 -22.45
C THR A 286 -9.84 -30.81 -21.34
N VAL A 287 -8.94 -31.17 -20.42
CA VAL A 287 -8.54 -30.29 -19.33
C VAL A 287 -7.31 -29.48 -19.73
N LEU A 288 -7.38 -28.18 -19.48
CA LEU A 288 -6.30 -27.23 -19.76
C LEU A 288 -5.82 -26.59 -18.45
N LEU A 289 -4.53 -26.36 -18.35
CA LEU A 289 -3.90 -25.60 -17.27
C LEU A 289 -3.12 -24.40 -17.82
N PRO A 290 -3.11 -23.26 -17.14
CA PRO A 290 -2.38 -22.08 -17.56
C PRO A 290 -0.92 -22.19 -17.15
N LYS A 291 -0.01 -21.70 -18.01
CA LYS A 291 1.40 -21.47 -17.73
C LYS A 291 1.73 -20.03 -17.93
N VAL A 292 2.34 -19.38 -16.92
CA VAL A 292 2.82 -18.00 -17.03
C VAL A 292 4.14 -17.98 -17.80
N THR A 293 4.17 -17.26 -18.93
CA THR A 293 5.33 -17.21 -19.83
C THR A 293 6.02 -15.86 -19.87
N GLY A 294 5.55 -14.88 -19.10
CA GLY A 294 6.11 -13.53 -19.00
C GLY A 294 5.36 -12.66 -18.00
N ASP A 295 5.70 -11.39 -17.89
CA ASP A 295 5.10 -10.47 -16.93
C ASP A 295 3.59 -10.26 -17.11
N VAL A 296 3.08 -10.49 -18.31
CA VAL A 296 1.68 -10.22 -18.70
C VAL A 296 1.04 -11.33 -19.53
N THR A 297 1.78 -12.39 -19.89
CA THR A 297 1.34 -13.43 -20.82
C THR A 297 1.20 -14.78 -20.14
N MET A 298 0.22 -15.57 -20.60
CA MET A 298 0.08 -16.98 -20.26
C MET A 298 -0.20 -17.81 -21.51
N THR A 299 0.20 -19.06 -21.48
CA THR A 299 -0.13 -20.09 -22.47
C THR A 299 -0.96 -21.18 -21.82
N LEU A 300 -1.77 -21.89 -22.59
CA LEU A 300 -2.56 -23.00 -22.11
C LEU A 300 -1.96 -24.31 -22.58
N HIS A 301 -1.97 -25.30 -21.72
CA HIS A 301 -1.43 -26.62 -21.99
C HIS A 301 -2.45 -27.71 -21.61
N ARG A 302 -2.50 -28.77 -22.39
CA ARG A 302 -3.33 -29.94 -22.05
C ARG A 302 -2.75 -30.66 -20.84
N TYR A 303 -3.63 -31.07 -19.96
CA TYR A 303 -3.33 -31.87 -18.79
C TYR A 303 -4.03 -33.23 -18.89
N THR A 304 -3.27 -34.30 -18.73
CA THR A 304 -3.77 -35.69 -18.76
C THR A 304 -3.42 -36.42 -17.47
N SER A 305 -2.31 -36.12 -16.86
CA SER A 305 -1.86 -36.70 -15.59
C SER A 305 -0.85 -35.80 -14.89
N THR A 306 -0.43 -36.17 -13.68
CA THR A 306 0.62 -35.47 -12.94
C THR A 306 1.98 -35.50 -13.65
N GLU A 307 2.19 -36.37 -14.64
CA GLU A 307 3.41 -36.40 -15.48
C GLU A 307 3.49 -35.16 -16.40
N ASP A 308 2.35 -34.53 -16.69
CA ASP A 308 2.28 -33.27 -17.45
C ASP A 308 2.62 -32.02 -16.58
N LEU A 309 3.16 -32.20 -15.40
CA LEU A 309 3.54 -31.11 -14.50
C LEU A 309 5.02 -31.16 -14.16
N ALA A 310 5.64 -30.00 -14.09
CA ALA A 310 6.98 -29.82 -13.54
C ALA A 310 6.99 -28.65 -12.56
N GLU A 311 7.91 -28.68 -11.61
CA GLU A 311 8.11 -27.58 -10.70
C GLU A 311 8.72 -26.38 -11.45
N GLY A 312 7.98 -25.27 -11.46
CA GLY A 312 8.38 -24.01 -12.06
C GLY A 312 8.94 -23.01 -11.04
N ALA A 313 8.91 -21.74 -11.41
CA ALA A 313 9.34 -20.66 -10.52
C ALA A 313 8.49 -20.61 -9.24
N PHE A 314 9.14 -20.32 -8.11
CA PHE A 314 8.47 -20.18 -6.79
C PHE A 314 7.81 -21.47 -6.25
N HIS A 315 8.31 -22.65 -6.63
CA HIS A 315 7.74 -23.96 -6.24
C HIS A 315 6.28 -24.16 -6.67
N ILE A 316 5.86 -23.50 -7.75
CA ILE A 316 4.54 -23.67 -8.34
C ILE A 316 4.63 -24.75 -9.41
N MET A 317 3.71 -25.74 -9.39
CA MET A 317 3.64 -26.74 -10.44
C MET A 317 3.08 -26.12 -11.73
N GLU A 318 3.82 -26.20 -12.80
CA GLU A 318 3.46 -25.67 -14.13
C GLU A 318 3.24 -26.78 -15.14
N PRO A 319 2.27 -26.63 -16.07
CA PRO A 319 2.03 -27.65 -17.09
C PRO A 319 3.18 -27.70 -18.11
N THR A 320 3.56 -28.93 -18.45
CA THR A 320 4.54 -29.28 -19.51
C THR A 320 3.89 -29.97 -20.70
N GLY A 321 2.59 -30.26 -20.62
CA GLY A 321 1.82 -30.90 -21.66
C GLY A 321 1.80 -30.13 -22.99
N LYS A 322 1.13 -30.66 -24.02
CA LYS A 322 1.05 -30.00 -25.32
C LYS A 322 0.38 -28.64 -25.26
N PRO A 323 0.96 -27.58 -25.89
CA PRO A 323 0.31 -26.29 -26.00
C PRO A 323 -1.07 -26.38 -26.68
N PHE A 324 -2.02 -25.59 -26.18
CA PHE A 324 -3.37 -25.49 -26.73
C PHE A 324 -3.62 -24.05 -27.20
N ALA A 325 -3.82 -23.89 -28.50
CA ALA A 325 -3.94 -22.56 -29.12
C ALA A 325 -5.38 -22.17 -29.49
N ASP A 326 -6.30 -23.12 -29.61
CA ASP A 326 -7.67 -22.84 -30.03
C ASP A 326 -8.57 -22.50 -28.83
N TRP A 327 -8.42 -21.28 -28.36
CA TRP A 327 -9.14 -20.78 -27.17
C TRP A 327 -10.67 -20.65 -27.39
N GLN A 328 -11.12 -20.68 -28.65
CA GLN A 328 -12.54 -20.64 -28.98
C GLN A 328 -13.27 -21.96 -28.62
N GLN A 329 -12.52 -23.04 -28.45
CA GLN A 329 -13.09 -24.33 -28.04
C GLN A 329 -13.27 -24.46 -26.51
N ILE A 330 -12.89 -23.47 -25.74
CA ILE A 330 -13.03 -23.50 -24.28
C ILE A 330 -14.49 -23.20 -23.93
N ASP A 331 -15.17 -24.17 -23.31
CA ASP A 331 -16.56 -24.04 -22.86
C ASP A 331 -16.65 -23.37 -21.49
N THR A 332 -15.75 -23.76 -20.58
CA THR A 332 -15.77 -23.30 -19.18
C THR A 332 -14.39 -22.94 -18.69
N ILE A 333 -14.29 -21.90 -17.89
CA ILE A 333 -13.06 -21.46 -17.22
C ILE A 333 -13.31 -21.39 -15.72
N LEU A 334 -12.57 -22.15 -14.95
CA LEU A 334 -12.53 -22.02 -13.48
C LEU A 334 -11.54 -20.94 -13.11
N VAL A 335 -12.00 -19.92 -12.42
CA VAL A 335 -11.23 -18.72 -12.13
C VAL A 335 -10.97 -18.59 -10.64
N PRO A 336 -9.72 -18.70 -10.17
CA PRO A 336 -9.38 -18.45 -8.78
C PRO A 336 -9.43 -16.96 -8.47
N GLY A 337 -9.69 -16.61 -7.21
CA GLY A 337 -9.71 -15.23 -6.78
C GLY A 337 -9.46 -15.07 -5.29
N VAL A 338 -9.16 -13.84 -4.91
CA VAL A 338 -8.97 -13.45 -3.51
C VAL A 338 -10.30 -13.12 -2.84
N ALA A 339 -11.22 -12.49 -3.59
CA ALA A 339 -12.57 -12.19 -3.14
C ALA A 339 -13.52 -12.09 -4.34
N PHE A 340 -14.82 -12.31 -4.09
CA PHE A 340 -15.90 -12.21 -5.07
C PHE A 340 -17.14 -11.57 -4.44
N ASP A 341 -17.88 -10.77 -5.21
CA ASP A 341 -19.17 -10.24 -4.78
C ASP A 341 -20.37 -10.88 -5.52
N ALA A 342 -21.57 -10.50 -5.10
CA ALA A 342 -22.80 -11.01 -5.69
C ALA A 342 -23.04 -10.55 -7.14
N ALA A 343 -22.38 -9.46 -7.58
CA ALA A 343 -22.46 -8.94 -8.93
C ALA A 343 -21.51 -9.64 -9.92
N GLY A 344 -20.73 -10.62 -9.45
CA GLY A 344 -19.78 -11.36 -10.27
C GLY A 344 -18.39 -10.69 -10.36
N HIS A 345 -18.14 -9.61 -9.64
CA HIS A 345 -16.82 -8.99 -9.64
C HIS A 345 -15.81 -9.84 -8.86
N ARG A 346 -14.59 -9.87 -9.34
CA ARG A 346 -13.48 -10.66 -8.82
C ARG A 346 -12.29 -9.80 -8.42
N LEU A 347 -11.76 -10.03 -7.24
CA LEU A 347 -10.46 -9.53 -6.84
C LEU A 347 -9.38 -10.59 -7.11
N GLY A 348 -8.48 -10.33 -8.05
CA GLY A 348 -7.30 -11.15 -8.29
C GLY A 348 -6.12 -10.79 -7.41
N ARG A 349 -5.01 -11.55 -7.54
CA ARG A 349 -3.75 -11.34 -6.79
C ARG A 349 -2.96 -10.08 -7.21
N GLY A 350 -3.40 -9.35 -8.27
CA GLY A 350 -2.84 -8.05 -8.65
C GLY A 350 -1.91 -8.05 -9.88
N ARG A 351 -1.68 -9.19 -10.52
CA ARG A 351 -0.89 -9.28 -11.77
C ARG A 351 -1.72 -9.10 -13.04
N GLY A 352 -3.06 -9.23 -12.96
CA GLY A 352 -4.00 -9.05 -14.07
C GLY A 352 -3.93 -10.12 -15.17
N TYR A 353 -3.27 -11.27 -14.96
CA TYR A 353 -3.18 -12.34 -15.96
C TYR A 353 -4.56 -12.82 -16.42
N TYR A 354 -5.44 -13.14 -15.46
CA TYR A 354 -6.77 -13.62 -15.76
C TYR A 354 -7.63 -12.56 -16.46
N ASP A 355 -7.59 -11.30 -16.04
CA ASP A 355 -8.45 -10.26 -16.62
C ASP A 355 -8.12 -10.05 -18.11
N ARG A 356 -6.83 -10.01 -18.46
CA ARG A 356 -6.38 -9.95 -19.87
C ARG A 356 -6.78 -11.18 -20.67
N PHE A 357 -6.60 -12.38 -20.09
CA PHE A 357 -6.94 -13.62 -20.77
C PHE A 357 -8.46 -13.78 -20.95
N LEU A 358 -9.25 -13.55 -19.92
CA LEU A 358 -10.71 -13.67 -19.95
C LEU A 358 -11.35 -12.73 -20.96
N ALA A 359 -10.75 -11.56 -21.19
CA ALA A 359 -11.20 -10.62 -22.24
C ALA A 359 -11.11 -11.21 -23.65
N THR A 360 -10.24 -12.22 -23.87
CA THR A 360 -10.08 -12.91 -25.17
C THR A 360 -10.97 -14.11 -25.32
N CYS A 361 -11.48 -14.69 -24.21
CA CYS A 361 -12.34 -15.88 -24.21
C CYS A 361 -13.79 -15.53 -23.81
N ARG A 362 -14.43 -14.64 -24.61
CA ARG A 362 -15.76 -14.10 -24.28
C ARG A 362 -16.85 -15.17 -24.28
N GLN A 363 -16.74 -16.16 -25.16
CA GLN A 363 -17.72 -17.26 -25.33
C GLN A 363 -17.73 -18.24 -24.17
N ALA A 364 -16.61 -18.42 -23.45
CA ALA A 364 -16.48 -19.37 -22.36
C ALA A 364 -17.23 -18.91 -21.11
N ARG A 365 -17.94 -19.84 -20.44
CA ARG A 365 -18.52 -19.60 -19.12
C ARG A 365 -17.44 -19.44 -18.07
N LYS A 366 -17.44 -18.35 -17.33
CA LYS A 366 -16.45 -18.00 -16.31
C LYS A 366 -17.02 -18.29 -14.93
N VAL A 367 -16.48 -19.30 -14.27
CA VAL A 367 -16.93 -19.72 -12.94
C VAL A 367 -15.88 -19.37 -11.89
N GLY A 368 -16.20 -18.40 -11.06
CA GLY A 368 -15.37 -18.05 -9.90
C GLY A 368 -15.39 -19.15 -8.84
N VAL A 369 -14.23 -19.54 -8.33
CA VAL A 369 -14.10 -20.56 -7.30
C VAL A 369 -13.45 -19.98 -6.06
N CYS A 370 -14.12 -20.07 -4.91
CA CYS A 370 -13.63 -19.45 -3.68
C CYS A 370 -14.16 -20.14 -2.42
N PHE A 371 -13.52 -19.92 -1.30
CA PHE A 371 -14.04 -20.30 0.01
C PHE A 371 -15.21 -19.40 0.45
N PRO A 372 -16.12 -19.86 1.34
CA PRO A 372 -17.27 -19.08 1.79
C PRO A 372 -16.92 -17.67 2.31
N PHE A 373 -15.84 -17.53 3.09
CA PHE A 373 -15.41 -16.23 3.63
C PHE A 373 -14.89 -15.24 2.57
N GLN A 374 -14.60 -15.71 1.36
CA GLN A 374 -14.17 -14.87 0.24
C GLN A 374 -15.35 -14.23 -0.52
N ARG A 375 -16.60 -14.58 -0.14
CA ARG A 375 -17.81 -13.89 -0.60
C ARG A 375 -17.96 -12.60 0.19
N VAL A 376 -17.76 -11.47 -0.47
CA VAL A 376 -17.81 -10.14 0.14
C VAL A 376 -19.02 -9.36 -0.37
N LYS A 377 -19.36 -8.28 0.34
CA LYS A 377 -20.47 -7.40 -0.05
C LYS A 377 -20.21 -6.73 -1.39
N GLU A 378 -18.97 -6.26 -1.60
CA GLU A 378 -18.58 -5.50 -2.79
C GLU A 378 -17.07 -5.69 -3.05
N VAL A 379 -16.71 -5.83 -4.32
CA VAL A 379 -15.32 -5.86 -4.80
C VAL A 379 -15.05 -4.56 -5.55
N PRO A 380 -13.98 -3.80 -5.21
CA PRO A 380 -13.59 -2.63 -5.99
C PRO A 380 -13.23 -2.99 -7.43
N VAL A 381 -13.87 -2.34 -8.40
CA VAL A 381 -13.72 -2.63 -9.83
C VAL A 381 -12.96 -1.56 -10.56
N GLU A 382 -12.32 -1.95 -11.67
CA GLU A 382 -11.69 -1.09 -12.68
C GLU A 382 -12.27 -1.44 -14.07
N GLU A 383 -12.11 -0.56 -15.03
CA GLU A 383 -12.73 -0.69 -16.37
C GLU A 383 -12.36 -2.01 -17.09
N HIS A 384 -11.19 -2.55 -16.82
CA HIS A 384 -10.68 -3.77 -17.46
C HIS A 384 -10.96 -5.06 -16.68
N ASP A 385 -11.63 -4.99 -15.52
CA ASP A 385 -11.98 -6.18 -14.75
C ASP A 385 -13.11 -6.97 -15.43
N VAL A 386 -12.91 -8.27 -15.57
CA VAL A 386 -13.90 -9.17 -16.20
C VAL A 386 -14.76 -9.83 -15.13
N ARG A 387 -16.09 -9.77 -15.34
CA ARG A 387 -17.06 -10.39 -14.44
C ARG A 387 -17.11 -11.91 -14.62
N MET A 388 -17.42 -12.60 -13.53
CA MET A 388 -17.75 -14.02 -13.53
C MET A 388 -19.24 -14.20 -13.87
N ASP A 389 -19.54 -15.26 -14.61
CA ASP A 389 -20.93 -15.65 -14.92
C ASP A 389 -21.56 -16.35 -13.72
N ASP A 390 -20.75 -17.11 -12.96
CA ASP A 390 -21.15 -17.79 -11.74
C ASP A 390 -20.03 -17.76 -10.69
N ILE A 391 -20.39 -17.97 -9.41
CA ILE A 391 -19.43 -18.11 -8.32
C ILE A 391 -19.84 -19.26 -7.41
N ILE A 392 -18.98 -20.26 -7.28
CA ILE A 392 -19.17 -21.44 -6.43
C ILE A 392 -18.28 -21.35 -5.20
N SER A 393 -18.92 -21.42 -4.02
CA SER A 393 -18.26 -21.32 -2.71
C SER A 393 -18.89 -22.28 -1.69
#